data_ab9e8c907135e8373fbe0a761974468c
#
_entry.id   ab9e8c907135e8373fbe0a761974468c
#
_cell.length_a   1.000
_cell.length_b   1.000
_cell.length_c   1.000
_cell.angle_alpha   90.00
_cell.angle_beta   90.00
_cell.angle_gamma   90.00
#
_symmetry.space_group_name_H-M   'P 1'
#
loop_
_entity.id
_entity.type
_entity.pdbx_description
1 polymer ?
#
loop_
_entity_poly.entity_id
_entity_poly.type
_entity_poly.pdbx_seq_one_letter_code
_entity_poly.pdbx_strand_id
1 'polypeptide(L)'
;MMQGLFFEGKHEQQCVFDRYYRTNPFQGGYTVVAGLEHLIDYVHNIHFSEDDLAYLKSTGFFQDEFLEYLKDLRFTGDIYAMPEGTVAFPQEVLLRVQTKKDEALLLETCMSMIMNHESLIATKARRVRTVAGKDNLMEFGLRRAQGKSAGVYGARSAMIGGFNGTSNVLAGAKFGMPVLGTMAHSWIMSFSSELEAFRAYARQYPNNLILLADTYNTLKQGVPDAITIFKEMKAAGTLPKAYGIRLDSGDLAYLSKEAHKMFVEAGFPDAIIAASNDLDENLISELKAQGCVINSWGVGTNLITAKDSPSLGGVFKLVGQYDDGKFVPKIKMSDNVEKISNPGLKNVLRIYDKETGKMKADIIILEGESIDESKDLLLQSDKAPWRSRTIPGGTYRVQKMLIPIFQKGELVYQKPDLKEIMAYADQQIQTLWPEYLRLVNPEEMWVQRSTKLSALRDKVLKEESAHFF
;
A
#
# COMPACT_ATOMS: atom_id res chain seq x y z
N MET A 1 -18.16 23.86 -4.73
CA MET A 1 -19.26 23.04 -4.18
C MET A 1 -19.56 23.41 -2.74
N MET A 2 -18.58 23.43 -1.80
CA MET A 2 -18.81 23.77 -0.40
C MET A 2 -19.53 25.10 -0.23
N GLN A 3 -19.06 26.18 -0.85
CA GLN A 3 -19.72 27.49 -0.83
C GLN A 3 -21.18 27.44 -1.30
N GLY A 4 -21.46 26.71 -2.39
CA GLY A 4 -22.83 26.53 -2.86
C GLY A 4 -23.71 25.84 -1.82
N LEU A 5 -23.21 24.78 -1.19
CA LEU A 5 -23.94 24.10 -0.10
C LEU A 5 -24.12 25.00 1.13
N PHE A 6 -23.15 25.85 1.44
CA PHE A 6 -23.23 26.82 2.53
C PHE A 6 -24.38 27.79 2.35
N PHE A 7 -24.48 28.44 1.18
CA PHE A 7 -25.57 29.39 0.91
C PHE A 7 -26.94 28.72 0.71
N GLU A 8 -26.96 27.44 0.31
CA GLU A 8 -28.20 26.66 0.26
C GLU A 8 -28.60 26.03 1.61
N GLY A 9 -27.86 26.31 2.68
CA GLY A 9 -28.12 25.78 4.02
C GLY A 9 -27.97 24.25 4.14
N LYS A 10 -27.19 23.61 3.24
CA LYS A 10 -27.01 22.15 3.17
C LYS A 10 -25.62 21.68 3.61
N HIS A 11 -24.72 22.58 3.96
CA HIS A 11 -23.33 22.25 4.33
C HIS A 11 -23.26 21.41 5.61
N GLU A 12 -24.11 21.69 6.60
CA GLU A 12 -24.15 20.97 7.88
C GLU A 12 -24.96 19.66 7.86
N GLN A 13 -25.58 19.33 6.71
CA GLN A 13 -26.35 18.09 6.59
C GLN A 13 -25.46 16.88 6.85
N GLN A 14 -25.83 16.08 7.86
CA GLN A 14 -25.12 14.85 8.21
C GLN A 14 -25.23 13.84 7.06
N CYS A 15 -24.13 13.26 6.67
CA CYS A 15 -24.04 12.33 5.56
C CYS A 15 -23.04 11.20 5.83
N VAL A 16 -23.14 10.16 5.00
CA VAL A 16 -22.27 9.00 5.03
C VAL A 16 -21.67 8.78 3.66
N PHE A 17 -20.37 8.70 3.63
CA PHE A 17 -19.60 8.35 2.42
C PHE A 17 -18.77 7.09 2.68
N ASP A 18 -18.66 6.26 1.64
CA ASP A 18 -17.75 5.11 1.64
C ASP A 18 -16.65 5.29 0.62
N ARG A 19 -15.44 4.89 1.03
CA ARG A 19 -14.31 4.73 0.14
C ARG A 19 -14.09 3.26 -0.16
N TYR A 20 -13.99 2.91 -1.44
CA TYR A 20 -13.67 1.59 -1.95
C TYR A 20 -12.95 1.70 -3.29
N TYR A 21 -12.46 0.59 -3.83
CA TYR A 21 -11.91 0.54 -5.20
C TYR A 21 -12.60 -0.56 -6.02
N ARG A 22 -12.48 -0.52 -7.37
CA ARG A 22 -13.28 -1.37 -8.25
C ARG A 22 -12.54 -2.58 -8.77
N THR A 23 -11.24 -2.47 -9.01
CA THR A 23 -10.40 -3.52 -9.59
C THR A 23 -9.07 -3.56 -8.87
N ASN A 24 -8.52 -4.75 -8.67
CA ASN A 24 -7.17 -4.89 -8.12
C ASN A 24 -6.14 -4.27 -9.06
N PRO A 25 -5.11 -3.60 -8.51
CA PRO A 25 -3.99 -3.10 -9.31
C PRO A 25 -3.13 -4.26 -9.81
N PHE A 26 -2.35 -4.01 -10.87
CA PHE A 26 -1.38 -4.97 -11.43
C PHE A 26 -2.00 -6.31 -11.87
N GLN A 27 -3.30 -6.35 -12.18
CA GLN A 27 -4.05 -7.59 -12.43
C GLN A 27 -3.86 -8.64 -11.32
N GLY A 28 -3.61 -8.17 -10.09
CA GLY A 28 -3.36 -9.00 -8.92
C GLY A 28 -4.63 -9.51 -8.24
N GLY A 29 -4.48 -10.40 -7.28
CA GLY A 29 -5.60 -10.99 -6.51
C GLY A 29 -6.06 -10.14 -5.33
N TYR A 30 -5.31 -9.11 -4.92
CA TYR A 30 -5.56 -8.32 -3.72
C TYR A 30 -4.89 -6.94 -3.77
N THR A 31 -5.23 -6.10 -2.80
CA THR A 31 -4.55 -4.82 -2.51
C THR A 31 -4.13 -4.77 -1.04
N VAL A 32 -2.94 -4.26 -0.75
CA VAL A 32 -2.50 -3.97 0.63
C VAL A 32 -2.91 -2.54 0.97
N VAL A 33 -3.73 -2.36 1.99
CA VAL A 33 -4.19 -1.04 2.44
C VAL A 33 -3.06 -0.29 3.13
N ALA A 34 -2.81 0.94 2.70
CA ALA A 34 -1.84 1.85 3.33
C ALA A 34 -2.32 3.30 3.20
N GLY A 35 -1.71 4.21 3.98
CA GLY A 35 -2.01 5.64 3.97
C GLY A 35 -2.91 6.10 5.12
N LEU A 36 -3.32 5.24 6.04
CA LEU A 36 -4.18 5.63 7.15
C LEU A 36 -3.46 6.57 8.13
N GLU A 37 -2.18 6.34 8.45
CA GLU A 37 -1.42 7.24 9.31
C GLU A 37 -1.30 8.65 8.71
N HIS A 38 -0.99 8.74 7.41
CA HIS A 38 -0.93 10.02 6.70
C HIS A 38 -2.30 10.71 6.65
N LEU A 39 -3.38 9.94 6.44
CA LEU A 39 -4.75 10.45 6.49
C LEU A 39 -5.11 10.98 7.89
N ILE A 40 -4.74 10.28 8.96
CA ILE A 40 -4.97 10.73 10.33
C ILE A 40 -4.28 12.07 10.57
N ASP A 41 -3.00 12.19 10.16
CA ASP A 41 -2.26 13.44 10.28
C ASP A 41 -2.93 14.58 9.47
N TYR A 42 -3.43 14.28 8.27
CA TYR A 42 -4.16 15.26 7.46
C TYR A 42 -5.47 15.71 8.13
N VAL A 43 -6.31 14.77 8.58
CA VAL A 43 -7.60 15.07 9.21
C VAL A 43 -7.42 15.87 10.50
N HIS A 44 -6.44 15.48 11.34
CA HIS A 44 -6.15 16.15 12.59
C HIS A 44 -5.70 17.61 12.41
N ASN A 45 -5.02 17.91 11.30
CA ASN A 45 -4.46 19.21 11.00
C ASN A 45 -5.30 20.04 10.01
N ILE A 46 -6.52 19.63 9.68
CA ILE A 46 -7.41 20.43 8.81
C ILE A 46 -7.71 21.77 9.45
N HIS A 47 -7.25 22.83 8.80
CA HIS A 47 -7.57 24.22 9.13
C HIS A 47 -7.28 25.11 7.93
N PHE A 48 -7.87 26.29 7.90
CA PHE A 48 -7.54 27.33 6.94
C PHE A 48 -6.76 28.45 7.66
N SER A 49 -5.53 28.68 7.23
CA SER A 49 -4.71 29.77 7.74
C SER A 49 -5.20 31.14 7.20
N GLU A 50 -4.74 32.22 7.79
CA GLU A 50 -5.01 33.57 7.28
C GLU A 50 -4.50 33.76 5.84
N ASP A 51 -3.35 33.16 5.50
CA ASP A 51 -2.78 33.20 4.15
C ASP A 51 -3.64 32.42 3.16
N ASP A 52 -4.17 31.24 3.56
CA ASP A 52 -5.09 30.46 2.73
C ASP A 52 -6.36 31.26 2.42
N LEU A 53 -6.95 31.89 3.44
CA LEU A 53 -8.17 32.71 3.30
C LEU A 53 -7.93 33.95 2.45
N ALA A 54 -6.79 34.62 2.64
CA ALA A 54 -6.38 35.78 1.81
C ALA A 54 -6.21 35.38 0.34
N TYR A 55 -5.57 34.22 0.10
CA TYR A 55 -5.44 33.68 -1.26
C TYR A 55 -6.81 33.34 -1.86
N LEU A 56 -7.68 32.62 -1.15
CA LEU A 56 -9.02 32.29 -1.63
C LEU A 56 -9.82 33.55 -1.96
N LYS A 57 -9.74 34.59 -1.12
CA LYS A 57 -10.37 35.89 -1.36
C LYS A 57 -9.84 36.55 -2.64
N SER A 58 -8.53 36.49 -2.87
CA SER A 58 -7.88 37.08 -4.04
C SER A 58 -8.33 36.49 -5.38
N THR A 59 -8.84 35.24 -5.36
CA THR A 59 -9.34 34.55 -6.57
C THR A 59 -10.66 35.15 -7.10
N GLY A 60 -11.40 35.87 -6.25
CA GLY A 60 -12.70 36.46 -6.58
C GLY A 60 -13.86 35.46 -6.72
N PHE A 61 -13.62 34.15 -6.42
CA PHE A 61 -14.66 33.13 -6.51
C PHE A 61 -15.46 32.92 -5.21
N PHE A 62 -14.90 33.37 -4.07
CA PHE A 62 -15.48 33.10 -2.75
C PHE A 62 -15.99 34.37 -2.10
N GLN A 63 -17.18 34.29 -1.51
CA GLN A 63 -17.82 35.38 -0.80
C GLN A 63 -17.29 35.46 0.64
N ASP A 64 -17.29 36.66 1.21
CA ASP A 64 -16.68 36.94 2.53
C ASP A 64 -17.31 36.12 3.65
N GLU A 65 -18.64 35.90 3.62
CA GLU A 65 -19.35 35.12 4.62
C GLU A 65 -18.91 33.64 4.62
N PHE A 66 -18.64 33.09 3.44
CA PHE A 66 -18.12 31.72 3.35
C PHE A 66 -16.65 31.63 3.80
N LEU A 67 -15.82 32.63 3.50
CA LEU A 67 -14.44 32.71 3.98
C LEU A 67 -14.38 32.83 5.51
N GLU A 68 -15.31 33.57 6.11
CA GLU A 68 -15.43 33.67 7.58
C GLU A 68 -15.79 32.31 8.18
N TYR A 69 -16.73 31.58 7.57
CA TYR A 69 -17.09 30.21 7.99
C TYR A 69 -15.88 29.24 7.96
N LEU A 70 -15.00 29.35 6.94
CA LEU A 70 -13.84 28.48 6.80
C LEU A 70 -12.80 28.63 7.92
N LYS A 71 -12.71 29.78 8.60
CA LYS A 71 -11.76 30.02 9.70
C LYS A 71 -11.89 28.98 10.81
N ASP A 72 -13.12 28.65 11.17
CA ASP A 72 -13.43 27.74 12.26
C ASP A 72 -13.68 26.31 11.82
N LEU A 73 -13.61 26.05 10.51
CA LEU A 73 -13.86 24.71 9.98
C LEU A 73 -12.80 23.73 10.49
N ARG A 74 -13.26 22.68 11.14
CA ARG A 74 -12.49 21.53 11.60
C ARG A 74 -13.28 20.27 11.28
N PHE A 75 -12.62 19.14 11.26
CA PHE A 75 -13.32 17.86 11.14
C PHE A 75 -14.03 17.53 12.47
N THR A 76 -15.33 17.26 12.42
CA THR A 76 -16.16 16.99 13.61
C THR A 76 -16.87 15.63 13.59
N GLY A 77 -16.65 14.84 12.52
CA GLY A 77 -17.36 13.59 12.28
C GLY A 77 -16.67 12.34 12.80
N ASP A 78 -17.15 11.21 12.32
CA ASP A 78 -16.60 9.88 12.59
C ASP A 78 -15.93 9.32 11.35
N ILE A 79 -14.79 8.64 11.53
CA ILE A 79 -14.13 7.83 10.51
C ILE A 79 -13.94 6.42 11.04
N TYR A 80 -14.37 5.46 10.24
CA TYR A 80 -14.09 4.04 10.43
C TYR A 80 -13.27 3.54 9.26
N ALA A 81 -12.20 2.77 9.49
CA ALA A 81 -11.32 2.31 8.42
C ALA A 81 -10.77 0.90 8.67
N MET A 82 -10.33 0.24 7.61
CA MET A 82 -9.47 -0.93 7.73
C MET A 82 -8.07 -0.48 8.17
N PRO A 83 -7.43 -1.17 9.13
CA PRO A 83 -6.04 -0.88 9.54
C PRO A 83 -5.06 -0.99 8.36
N GLU A 84 -3.96 -0.24 8.43
CA GLU A 84 -2.86 -0.40 7.47
C GLU A 84 -2.28 -1.81 7.52
N GLY A 85 -1.86 -2.32 6.37
CA GLY A 85 -1.41 -3.70 6.22
C GLY A 85 -2.54 -4.71 5.96
N THR A 86 -3.82 -4.29 6.09
CA THR A 86 -4.95 -5.15 5.74
C THR A 86 -4.90 -5.51 4.25
N VAL A 87 -5.08 -6.79 3.95
CA VAL A 87 -5.37 -7.24 2.58
C VAL A 87 -6.83 -6.97 2.28
N ALA A 88 -7.13 -6.28 1.20
CA ALA A 88 -8.48 -5.91 0.78
C ALA A 88 -8.76 -6.31 -0.67
N PHE A 89 -10.04 -6.36 -1.01
CA PHE A 89 -10.53 -6.81 -2.31
C PHE A 89 -11.47 -5.77 -2.94
N PRO A 90 -11.71 -5.84 -4.26
CA PRO A 90 -12.60 -4.89 -4.94
C PRO A 90 -14.00 -4.82 -4.34
N GLN A 91 -14.58 -3.62 -4.33
CA GLN A 91 -15.92 -3.27 -3.82
C GLN A 91 -16.07 -3.27 -2.29
N GLU A 92 -15.07 -3.67 -1.53
CA GLU A 92 -15.09 -3.58 -0.07
C GLU A 92 -14.97 -2.13 0.41
N VAL A 93 -15.70 -1.83 1.48
CA VAL A 93 -15.56 -0.54 2.15
C VAL A 93 -14.23 -0.51 2.90
N LEU A 94 -13.26 0.24 2.40
CA LEU A 94 -11.96 0.43 3.07
C LEU A 94 -12.04 1.47 4.18
N LEU A 95 -12.92 2.46 3.98
CA LEU A 95 -13.11 3.56 4.91
C LEU A 95 -14.52 4.10 4.75
N ARG A 96 -15.15 4.45 5.87
CA ARG A 96 -16.46 5.09 5.97
C ARG A 96 -16.33 6.39 6.76
N VAL A 97 -16.84 7.48 6.20
CA VAL A 97 -16.91 8.80 6.84
C VAL A 97 -18.36 9.13 7.14
N GLN A 98 -18.63 9.54 8.38
CA GLN A 98 -19.94 10.04 8.83
C GLN A 98 -19.72 11.44 9.37
N THR A 99 -20.15 12.45 8.64
CA THR A 99 -19.86 13.84 8.99
C THR A 99 -20.78 14.81 8.28
N LYS A 100 -20.59 16.11 8.47
CA LYS A 100 -21.21 17.18 7.68
C LYS A 100 -20.81 17.07 6.22
N LYS A 101 -21.68 17.48 5.33
CA LYS A 101 -21.49 17.31 3.87
C LYS A 101 -20.26 18.07 3.34
N ASP A 102 -20.02 19.27 3.83
CA ASP A 102 -18.86 20.08 3.43
C ASP A 102 -17.54 19.47 3.92
N GLU A 103 -17.48 18.98 5.15
CA GLU A 103 -16.32 18.26 5.68
C GLU A 103 -16.00 17.03 4.82
N ALA A 104 -17.01 16.23 4.43
CA ALA A 104 -16.83 15.08 3.56
C ALA A 104 -16.28 15.47 2.19
N LEU A 105 -16.76 16.57 1.60
CA LEU A 105 -16.27 17.10 0.32
C LEU A 105 -14.83 17.59 0.40
N LEU A 106 -14.44 18.20 1.51
CA LEU A 106 -13.07 18.64 1.74
C LEU A 106 -12.10 17.46 1.84
N LEU A 107 -12.52 16.37 2.48
CA LEU A 107 -11.72 15.16 2.65
C LEU A 107 -11.50 14.40 1.33
N GLU A 108 -12.45 14.41 0.38
CA GLU A 108 -12.50 13.49 -0.76
C GLU A 108 -11.18 13.41 -1.53
N THR A 109 -10.65 14.57 -1.94
CA THR A 109 -9.48 14.58 -2.84
C THR A 109 -8.20 14.14 -2.13
N CYS A 110 -7.88 14.72 -0.98
CA CYS A 110 -6.66 14.41 -0.24
C CYS A 110 -6.67 12.96 0.27
N MET A 111 -7.78 12.51 0.84
CA MET A 111 -7.95 11.13 1.28
C MET A 111 -7.76 10.13 0.12
N SER A 112 -8.37 10.43 -1.04
CA SER A 112 -8.25 9.57 -2.21
C SER A 112 -6.82 9.53 -2.72
N MET A 113 -6.15 10.67 -2.82
CA MET A 113 -4.75 10.78 -3.25
C MET A 113 -3.83 9.98 -2.32
N ILE A 114 -3.93 10.20 -1.01
CA ILE A 114 -3.09 9.53 0.00
C ILE A 114 -3.26 8.01 -0.09
N MET A 115 -4.48 7.52 0.11
CA MET A 115 -4.71 6.08 0.20
C MET A 115 -4.55 5.36 -1.14
N ASN A 116 -4.83 6.02 -2.29
CA ASN A 116 -4.57 5.40 -3.60
C ASN A 116 -3.08 5.19 -3.83
N HIS A 117 -2.27 6.23 -3.63
CA HIS A 117 -0.84 6.17 -3.86
C HIS A 117 -0.17 5.16 -2.91
N GLU A 118 -0.40 5.30 -1.60
CA GLU A 118 0.28 4.47 -0.61
C GLU A 118 -0.12 3.01 -0.71
N SER A 119 -1.40 2.70 -0.95
CA SER A 119 -1.85 1.32 -1.18
C SER A 119 -1.28 0.71 -2.47
N LEU A 120 -1.12 1.50 -3.54
CA LEU A 120 -0.45 1.02 -4.76
C LEU A 120 1.00 0.61 -4.50
N ILE A 121 1.77 1.48 -3.83
CA ILE A 121 3.18 1.20 -3.54
C ILE A 121 3.31 0.00 -2.59
N ALA A 122 2.50 -0.08 -1.54
CA ALA A 122 2.49 -1.22 -0.62
C ALA A 122 2.15 -2.53 -1.34
N THR A 123 1.19 -2.50 -2.27
CA THR A 123 0.80 -3.67 -3.07
C THR A 123 1.92 -4.07 -4.04
N LYS A 124 2.54 -3.12 -4.75
CA LYS A 124 3.68 -3.38 -5.64
C LYS A 124 4.85 -3.98 -4.85
N ALA A 125 5.16 -3.41 -3.70
CA ALA A 125 6.21 -3.92 -2.80
C ALA A 125 5.90 -5.35 -2.35
N ARG A 126 4.66 -5.66 -1.99
CA ARG A 126 4.26 -7.02 -1.58
C ARG A 126 4.39 -8.03 -2.71
N ARG A 127 4.09 -7.66 -3.95
CA ARG A 127 4.31 -8.52 -5.13
C ARG A 127 5.80 -8.83 -5.31
N VAL A 128 6.67 -7.83 -5.17
CA VAL A 128 8.14 -8.02 -5.18
C VAL A 128 8.57 -8.95 -4.03
N ARG A 129 8.08 -8.73 -2.82
CA ARG A 129 8.38 -9.58 -1.65
C ARG A 129 7.96 -11.03 -1.88
N THR A 130 6.82 -11.26 -2.50
CA THR A 130 6.31 -12.61 -2.79
C THR A 130 7.29 -13.41 -3.63
N VAL A 131 7.89 -12.83 -4.66
CA VAL A 131 8.87 -13.51 -5.52
C VAL A 131 10.29 -13.51 -4.95
N ALA A 132 10.68 -12.45 -4.24
CA ALA A 132 11.98 -12.39 -3.56
C ALA A 132 12.08 -13.41 -2.40
N GLY A 133 10.94 -13.79 -1.81
CA GLY A 133 10.92 -14.73 -0.70
C GLY A 133 11.58 -14.14 0.55
N LYS A 134 12.72 -14.70 0.99
CA LYS A 134 13.47 -14.24 2.17
C LYS A 134 14.64 -13.29 1.85
N ASP A 135 14.89 -13.02 0.57
CA ASP A 135 15.99 -12.15 0.17
C ASP A 135 15.84 -10.74 0.74
N ASN A 136 16.93 -10.03 0.85
CA ASN A 136 16.91 -8.64 1.29
C ASN A 136 16.34 -7.73 0.20
N LEU A 137 15.41 -6.84 0.56
CA LEU A 137 14.78 -5.87 -0.35
C LEU A 137 15.07 -4.44 0.11
N MET A 138 15.66 -3.65 -0.77
CA MET A 138 16.01 -2.24 -0.54
C MET A 138 15.22 -1.33 -1.47
N GLU A 139 14.55 -0.32 -0.92
CA GLU A 139 13.84 0.70 -1.68
C GLU A 139 14.85 1.77 -2.15
N PHE A 140 15.02 1.91 -3.47
CA PHE A 140 15.97 2.83 -4.13
C PHE A 140 15.29 3.78 -5.11
N GLY A 141 13.99 4.06 -4.92
CA GLY A 141 13.16 4.78 -5.88
C GLY A 141 13.14 6.30 -5.73
N LEU A 142 13.67 6.90 -4.64
CA LEU A 142 13.49 8.32 -4.32
C LEU A 142 13.70 9.26 -5.51
N ARG A 143 14.80 9.10 -6.28
CA ARG A 143 15.14 9.95 -7.44
C ARG A 143 14.15 9.85 -8.59
N ARG A 144 13.24 8.88 -8.58
CA ARG A 144 12.21 8.61 -9.61
C ARG A 144 10.80 8.85 -9.10
N ALA A 145 10.64 9.19 -7.81
CA ALA A 145 9.34 9.50 -7.22
C ALA A 145 8.74 10.79 -7.81
N GLN A 146 7.42 10.83 -7.87
CA GLN A 146 6.67 11.97 -8.40
C GLN A 146 6.45 13.05 -7.33
N GLY A 147 7.54 13.55 -6.80
CA GLY A 147 7.58 14.59 -5.78
C GLY A 147 8.06 14.10 -4.41
N LYS A 148 8.39 15.07 -3.54
CA LYS A 148 8.98 14.81 -2.22
C LYS A 148 8.08 13.91 -1.35
N SER A 149 6.79 14.23 -1.26
CA SER A 149 5.85 13.44 -0.46
C SER A 149 5.69 12.02 -0.99
N ALA A 150 5.58 11.85 -2.31
CA ALA A 150 5.52 10.53 -2.95
C ALA A 150 6.77 9.68 -2.62
N GLY A 151 7.97 10.29 -2.59
CA GLY A 151 9.19 9.58 -2.22
C GLY A 151 9.22 9.18 -0.74
N VAL A 152 8.76 10.05 0.16
CA VAL A 152 8.78 9.80 1.61
C VAL A 152 7.74 8.75 2.03
N TYR A 153 6.49 8.94 1.63
CA TYR A 153 5.41 8.02 1.98
C TYR A 153 5.42 6.75 1.13
N GLY A 154 5.96 6.81 -0.10
CA GLY A 154 6.22 5.62 -0.90
C GLY A 154 7.26 4.69 -0.28
N ALA A 155 8.35 5.24 0.30
CA ALA A 155 9.32 4.45 1.05
C ALA A 155 8.67 3.76 2.26
N ARG A 156 7.81 4.48 3.03
CA ARG A 156 7.04 3.89 4.14
C ARG A 156 6.13 2.76 3.65
N SER A 157 5.41 2.99 2.58
CA SER A 157 4.50 1.99 1.99
C SER A 157 5.25 0.76 1.48
N ALA A 158 6.47 0.93 0.96
CA ALA A 158 7.33 -0.19 0.58
C ALA A 158 7.68 -1.07 1.79
N MET A 159 7.93 -0.47 2.96
CA MET A 159 8.14 -1.23 4.21
C MET A 159 6.90 -2.04 4.59
N ILE A 160 5.70 -1.45 4.55
CA ILE A 160 4.43 -2.16 4.78
C ILE A 160 4.29 -3.33 3.80
N GLY A 161 4.71 -3.16 2.55
CA GLY A 161 4.78 -4.19 1.53
C GLY A 161 5.86 -5.25 1.75
N GLY A 162 6.72 -5.12 2.78
CA GLY A 162 7.70 -6.13 3.17
C GLY A 162 9.15 -5.84 2.75
N PHE A 163 9.51 -4.60 2.42
CA PHE A 163 10.90 -4.19 2.20
C PHE A 163 11.65 -4.09 3.53
N ASN A 164 12.97 -4.17 3.48
CA ASN A 164 13.84 -4.20 4.68
C ASN A 164 14.43 -2.84 5.02
N GLY A 165 14.45 -1.89 4.08
CA GLY A 165 14.97 -0.55 4.29
C GLY A 165 14.91 0.31 3.03
N THR A 166 15.29 1.57 3.17
CA THR A 166 15.24 2.58 2.11
C THR A 166 16.53 3.38 2.02
N SER A 167 16.84 3.93 0.85
CA SER A 167 17.89 4.94 0.69
C SER A 167 17.43 6.36 1.05
N ASN A 168 16.14 6.54 1.36
CA ASN A 168 15.56 7.83 1.70
C ASN A 168 15.78 8.17 3.18
N VAL A 169 16.84 8.94 3.46
CA VAL A 169 17.22 9.35 4.82
C VAL A 169 16.10 10.11 5.54
N LEU A 170 15.35 10.96 4.82
CA LEU A 170 14.23 11.69 5.41
C LEU A 170 13.10 10.76 5.85
N ALA A 171 12.79 9.76 5.03
CA ALA A 171 11.79 8.75 5.38
C ALA A 171 12.29 7.89 6.56
N GLY A 172 13.58 7.51 6.56
CA GLY A 172 14.21 6.81 7.68
C GLY A 172 14.08 7.58 8.99
N ALA A 173 14.39 8.88 8.97
CA ALA A 173 14.28 9.76 10.14
C ALA A 173 12.82 9.93 10.61
N LYS A 174 11.88 10.12 9.66
CA LYS A 174 10.46 10.37 9.99
C LYS A 174 9.76 9.14 10.58
N PHE A 175 10.05 7.93 10.06
CA PHE A 175 9.31 6.72 10.39
C PHE A 175 10.14 5.65 11.10
N GLY A 176 11.37 5.95 11.50
CA GLY A 176 12.24 5.00 12.20
C GLY A 176 12.65 3.79 11.34
N MET A 177 12.73 3.96 10.01
CA MET A 177 13.07 2.88 9.09
C MET A 177 14.59 2.70 8.95
N PRO A 178 15.08 1.46 8.71
CA PRO A 178 16.48 1.24 8.37
C PRO A 178 16.87 2.01 7.11
N VAL A 179 17.95 2.78 7.20
CA VAL A 179 18.54 3.47 6.05
C VAL A 179 19.64 2.60 5.48
N LEU A 180 19.49 2.24 4.21
CA LEU A 180 20.38 1.35 3.48
C LEU A 180 20.87 2.04 2.20
N GLY A 181 22.08 1.72 1.78
CA GLY A 181 22.63 2.27 0.54
C GLY A 181 24.01 1.68 0.25
N THR A 182 24.47 1.94 -0.98
CA THR A 182 25.79 1.55 -1.44
C THR A 182 26.41 2.72 -2.22
N MET A 183 27.65 2.57 -2.68
CA MET A 183 28.32 3.55 -3.53
C MET A 183 27.66 3.65 -4.93
N ALA A 184 27.91 4.74 -5.63
CA ALA A 184 27.58 4.93 -7.03
C ALA A 184 28.83 4.75 -7.91
N HIS A 185 28.64 4.55 -9.24
CA HIS A 185 29.75 4.45 -10.19
C HIS A 185 30.68 5.69 -10.15
N SER A 186 30.13 6.88 -9.89
CA SER A 186 30.94 8.10 -9.73
C SER A 186 31.95 8.03 -8.60
N TRP A 187 31.68 7.26 -7.53
CA TRP A 187 32.68 7.00 -6.49
C TRP A 187 33.88 6.26 -7.08
N ILE A 188 33.64 5.15 -7.80
CA ILE A 188 34.72 4.36 -8.44
C ILE A 188 35.53 5.25 -9.40
N MET A 189 34.83 6.01 -10.24
CA MET A 189 35.45 6.90 -11.25
C MET A 189 36.26 8.05 -10.64
N SER A 190 36.11 8.35 -9.34
CA SER A 190 36.85 9.40 -8.66
C SER A 190 38.24 8.97 -8.19
N PHE A 191 38.62 7.70 -8.37
CA PHE A 191 39.90 7.15 -7.96
C PHE A 191 40.73 6.71 -9.18
N SER A 192 42.02 6.51 -9.01
CA SER A 192 42.94 6.08 -10.07
C SER A 192 42.70 4.65 -10.52
N SER A 193 42.08 3.80 -9.66
CA SER A 193 41.68 2.43 -9.98
C SER A 193 40.48 2.01 -9.15
N GLU A 194 39.75 0.98 -9.62
CA GLU A 194 38.62 0.36 -8.91
C GLU A 194 39.07 -0.22 -7.57
N LEU A 195 40.21 -0.87 -7.52
CA LEU A 195 40.78 -1.41 -6.28
C LEU A 195 41.05 -0.32 -5.21
N GLU A 196 41.58 0.85 -5.62
CA GLU A 196 41.77 1.97 -4.69
C GLU A 196 40.44 2.54 -4.19
N ALA A 197 39.45 2.65 -5.06
CA ALA A 197 38.10 3.06 -4.70
C ALA A 197 37.49 2.10 -3.67
N PHE A 198 37.65 0.78 -3.84
CA PHE A 198 37.19 -0.25 -2.91
C PHE A 198 37.92 -0.20 -1.57
N ARG A 199 39.24 -0.03 -1.57
CA ARG A 199 40.00 0.17 -0.33
C ARG A 199 39.56 1.43 0.44
N ALA A 200 39.33 2.54 -0.27
CA ALA A 200 38.84 3.75 0.32
C ALA A 200 37.45 3.55 0.94
N TYR A 201 36.55 2.86 0.23
CA TYR A 201 35.21 2.55 0.74
C TYR A 201 35.26 1.66 1.97
N ALA A 202 36.04 0.59 1.95
CA ALA A 202 36.22 -0.32 3.07
C ALA A 202 36.74 0.37 4.34
N ARG A 203 37.63 1.38 4.18
CA ARG A 203 38.10 2.17 5.32
C ARG A 203 37.03 3.07 5.93
N GLN A 204 36.17 3.66 5.08
CA GLN A 204 35.14 4.62 5.54
C GLN A 204 33.86 3.94 6.02
N TYR A 205 33.51 2.80 5.42
CA TYR A 205 32.25 2.08 5.67
C TYR A 205 32.49 0.59 6.00
N PRO A 206 33.27 0.28 7.04
CA PRO A 206 33.71 -1.09 7.31
C PRO A 206 32.55 -2.06 7.62
N ASN A 207 31.39 -1.55 8.07
CA ASN A 207 30.21 -2.35 8.41
C ASN A 207 29.16 -2.43 7.28
N ASN A 208 29.40 -1.79 6.14
CA ASN A 208 28.50 -1.79 4.97
C ASN A 208 29.33 -2.06 3.70
N LEU A 209 29.89 -3.23 3.60
CA LEU A 209 30.88 -3.59 2.57
C LEU A 209 30.21 -4.23 1.36
N ILE A 210 29.36 -3.48 0.66
CA ILE A 210 28.78 -3.90 -0.63
C ILE A 210 29.43 -3.09 -1.74
N LEU A 211 30.33 -3.72 -2.50
CA LEU A 211 31.17 -3.08 -3.51
C LEU A 211 30.52 -3.14 -4.87
N LEU A 212 30.44 -2.01 -5.59
CA LEU A 212 29.84 -1.92 -6.91
C LEU A 212 30.83 -2.41 -7.96
N ALA A 213 30.61 -3.63 -8.50
CA ALA A 213 31.63 -4.36 -9.24
C ALA A 213 31.51 -4.29 -10.77
N ASP A 214 30.58 -3.48 -11.30
CA ASP A 214 30.29 -3.43 -12.74
C ASP A 214 30.57 -2.07 -13.39
N THR A 215 31.46 -1.26 -12.79
CA THR A 215 31.85 0.04 -13.38
C THR A 215 32.62 -0.12 -14.67
N TYR A 216 33.50 -1.11 -14.76
CA TYR A 216 34.32 -1.35 -15.97
C TYR A 216 34.16 -2.79 -16.48
N ASN A 217 34.68 -3.78 -15.80
CA ASN A 217 34.56 -5.19 -16.18
C ASN A 217 34.31 -6.04 -14.94
N THR A 218 33.09 -6.52 -14.82
CA THR A 218 32.64 -7.25 -13.64
C THR A 218 33.52 -8.45 -13.30
N LEU A 219 33.73 -9.38 -14.24
CA LEU A 219 34.40 -10.65 -13.96
C LEU A 219 35.93 -10.58 -14.05
N LYS A 220 36.49 -9.66 -14.88
CA LYS A 220 37.95 -9.55 -15.04
C LYS A 220 38.58 -8.56 -14.07
N GLN A 221 37.80 -7.66 -13.48
CA GLN A 221 38.29 -6.60 -12.58
C GLN A 221 37.49 -6.47 -11.30
N GLY A 222 36.21 -6.12 -11.35
CA GLY A 222 35.40 -5.77 -10.18
C GLY A 222 35.31 -6.90 -9.15
N VAL A 223 35.02 -8.14 -9.57
CA VAL A 223 34.97 -9.29 -8.66
C VAL A 223 36.36 -9.67 -8.11
N PRO A 224 37.44 -9.76 -8.93
CA PRO A 224 38.81 -9.94 -8.40
C PRO A 224 39.26 -8.87 -7.42
N ASP A 225 38.95 -7.60 -7.67
CA ASP A 225 39.29 -6.49 -6.78
C ASP A 225 38.50 -6.60 -5.46
N ALA A 226 37.20 -6.96 -5.51
CA ALA A 226 36.41 -7.22 -4.32
C ALA A 226 36.97 -8.38 -3.48
N ILE A 227 37.37 -9.50 -4.12
CA ILE A 227 38.02 -10.63 -3.45
C ILE A 227 39.31 -10.19 -2.74
N THR A 228 40.08 -9.30 -3.40
CA THR A 228 41.31 -8.73 -2.81
C THR A 228 41.00 -7.98 -1.51
N ILE A 229 39.96 -7.12 -1.52
CA ILE A 229 39.50 -6.40 -0.32
C ILE A 229 39.06 -7.38 0.78
N PHE A 230 38.26 -8.40 0.42
CA PHE A 230 37.79 -9.39 1.40
C PHE A 230 38.95 -10.14 2.05
N LYS A 231 40.00 -10.51 1.29
CA LYS A 231 41.21 -11.12 1.80
C LYS A 231 41.99 -10.17 2.73
N GLU A 232 42.19 -8.92 2.31
CA GLU A 232 42.86 -7.89 3.12
C GLU A 232 42.16 -7.68 4.48
N MET A 233 40.83 -7.53 4.48
CA MET A 233 40.04 -7.32 5.69
C MET A 233 39.94 -8.58 6.55
N LYS A 234 39.89 -9.78 5.96
CA LYS A 234 39.92 -11.05 6.68
C LYS A 234 41.24 -11.24 7.39
N ALA A 235 42.37 -10.95 6.74
CA ALA A 235 43.70 -10.99 7.34
C ALA A 235 43.87 -9.99 8.48
N ALA A 236 43.26 -8.82 8.38
CA ALA A 236 43.22 -7.80 9.43
C ALA A 236 42.21 -8.11 10.56
N GLY A 237 41.36 -9.12 10.43
CA GLY A 237 40.32 -9.46 11.41
C GLY A 237 39.14 -8.44 11.40
N THR A 238 38.95 -7.67 10.32
CA THR A 238 37.97 -6.60 10.22
C THR A 238 36.89 -6.86 9.20
N LEU A 239 36.83 -8.03 8.55
CA LEU A 239 35.80 -8.39 7.62
C LEU A 239 34.42 -8.44 8.31
N PRO A 240 33.42 -7.64 7.91
CA PRO A 240 32.12 -7.64 8.55
C PRO A 240 31.34 -8.94 8.24
N LYS A 241 30.27 -9.19 9.00
CA LYS A 241 29.37 -10.33 8.74
C LYS A 241 28.61 -10.18 7.40
N ALA A 242 28.27 -8.95 7.02
CA ALA A 242 27.59 -8.64 5.76
C ALA A 242 28.58 -7.94 4.81
N TYR A 243 29.04 -8.66 3.81
CA TYR A 243 29.95 -8.16 2.77
C TYR A 243 29.60 -8.79 1.42
N GLY A 244 29.96 -8.14 0.33
CA GLY A 244 29.63 -8.64 -1.00
C GLY A 244 29.78 -7.60 -2.08
N ILE A 245 29.10 -7.86 -3.21
CA ILE A 245 29.09 -6.97 -4.38
C ILE A 245 27.67 -6.55 -4.75
N ARG A 246 27.57 -5.47 -5.57
CA ARG A 246 26.39 -5.10 -6.29
C ARG A 246 26.63 -5.13 -7.80
N LEU A 247 25.68 -5.67 -8.53
CA LEU A 247 25.57 -5.68 -9.98
C LEU A 247 24.42 -4.76 -10.41
N ASP A 248 24.67 -3.82 -11.27
CA ASP A 248 23.69 -2.82 -11.74
C ASP A 248 23.46 -2.89 -13.25
N SER A 249 24.19 -3.78 -13.96
CA SER A 249 24.16 -3.88 -15.42
C SER A 249 24.55 -5.28 -15.91
N GLY A 250 24.31 -5.51 -17.21
CA GLY A 250 24.68 -6.76 -17.90
C GLY A 250 23.68 -7.90 -17.65
N ASP A 251 24.07 -9.12 -17.97
CA ASP A 251 23.30 -10.34 -17.70
C ASP A 251 23.41 -10.73 -16.22
N LEU A 252 22.47 -10.27 -15.40
CA LEU A 252 22.50 -10.46 -13.95
C LEU A 252 22.49 -11.94 -13.55
N ALA A 253 21.79 -12.80 -14.30
CA ALA A 253 21.76 -14.23 -13.97
C ALA A 253 23.12 -14.89 -14.23
N TYR A 254 23.73 -14.62 -15.37
CA TYR A 254 25.06 -15.13 -15.72
C TYR A 254 26.12 -14.56 -14.77
N LEU A 255 26.19 -13.23 -14.64
CA LEU A 255 27.20 -12.55 -13.82
C LEU A 255 27.14 -12.96 -12.36
N SER A 256 25.95 -13.14 -11.78
CA SER A 256 25.81 -13.58 -10.39
C SER A 256 26.34 -15.00 -10.17
N LYS A 257 26.10 -15.92 -11.12
CA LYS A 257 26.60 -17.31 -11.04
C LYS A 257 28.13 -17.35 -11.13
N GLU A 258 28.72 -16.65 -12.08
CA GLU A 258 30.19 -16.60 -12.23
C GLU A 258 30.87 -15.90 -11.06
N ALA A 259 30.31 -14.77 -10.58
CA ALA A 259 30.83 -14.09 -9.41
C ALA A 259 30.78 -14.99 -8.16
N HIS A 260 29.66 -15.70 -7.94
CA HIS A 260 29.54 -16.64 -6.84
C HIS A 260 30.59 -17.77 -6.91
N LYS A 261 30.79 -18.35 -8.09
CA LYS A 261 31.82 -19.36 -8.30
C LYS A 261 33.21 -18.83 -7.92
N MET A 262 33.56 -17.62 -8.36
CA MET A 262 34.83 -16.97 -7.99
C MET A 262 34.95 -16.74 -6.47
N PHE A 263 33.86 -16.37 -5.80
CA PHE A 263 33.82 -16.20 -4.34
C PHE A 263 34.06 -17.54 -3.62
N VAL A 264 33.38 -18.61 -4.05
CA VAL A 264 33.56 -19.94 -3.47
C VAL A 264 35.02 -20.41 -3.62
N GLU A 265 35.61 -20.28 -4.81
CA GLU A 265 37.02 -20.63 -5.09
C GLU A 265 38.01 -19.80 -4.23
N ALA A 266 37.64 -18.53 -3.95
CA ALA A 266 38.47 -17.65 -3.12
C ALA A 266 38.27 -17.83 -1.60
N GLY A 267 37.34 -18.68 -1.15
CA GLY A 267 37.03 -18.95 0.26
C GLY A 267 36.05 -17.98 0.92
N PHE A 268 35.11 -17.40 0.11
CA PHE A 268 34.05 -16.47 0.53
C PHE A 268 32.66 -16.91 0.02
N PRO A 269 32.19 -18.14 0.33
CA PRO A 269 30.93 -18.67 -0.22
C PRO A 269 29.68 -17.93 0.29
N ASP A 270 29.79 -17.16 1.36
CA ASP A 270 28.75 -16.39 2.03
C ASP A 270 28.68 -14.93 1.57
N ALA A 271 29.52 -14.53 0.61
CA ALA A 271 29.49 -13.18 0.06
C ALA A 271 28.13 -12.86 -0.57
N ILE A 272 27.57 -11.70 -0.20
CA ILE A 272 26.29 -11.20 -0.73
C ILE A 272 26.47 -10.79 -2.18
N ILE A 273 25.51 -11.19 -3.04
CA ILE A 273 25.36 -10.64 -4.38
C ILE A 273 24.07 -9.86 -4.41
N ALA A 274 24.20 -8.54 -4.46
CA ALA A 274 23.10 -7.62 -4.63
C ALA A 274 22.91 -7.29 -6.11
N ALA A 275 21.67 -7.11 -6.55
CA ALA A 275 21.34 -6.60 -7.86
C ALA A 275 20.47 -5.35 -7.79
N SER A 276 20.61 -4.48 -8.78
CA SER A 276 19.76 -3.31 -9.01
C SER A 276 19.59 -3.12 -10.53
N ASN A 277 18.91 -2.06 -10.95
CA ASN A 277 18.56 -1.75 -12.34
C ASN A 277 17.21 -2.32 -12.80
N ASP A 278 16.21 -1.42 -12.88
CA ASP A 278 14.86 -1.63 -13.42
C ASP A 278 14.15 -2.94 -12.96
N LEU A 279 14.50 -3.40 -11.76
CA LEU A 279 13.92 -4.58 -11.14
C LEU A 279 12.45 -4.37 -10.83
N ASP A 280 11.68 -5.45 -11.02
CA ASP A 280 10.30 -5.60 -10.58
C ASP A 280 10.01 -7.07 -10.23
N GLU A 281 8.78 -7.37 -9.81
CA GLU A 281 8.37 -8.73 -9.47
C GLU A 281 8.53 -9.73 -10.63
N ASN A 282 8.32 -9.28 -11.87
CA ASN A 282 8.42 -10.15 -13.04
C ASN A 282 9.89 -10.49 -13.35
N LEU A 283 10.75 -9.47 -13.39
CA LEU A 283 12.17 -9.68 -13.65
C LEU A 283 12.86 -10.49 -12.56
N ILE A 284 12.54 -10.23 -11.27
CA ILE A 284 13.09 -11.01 -10.16
C ILE A 284 12.65 -12.47 -10.26
N SER A 285 11.37 -12.72 -10.57
CA SER A 285 10.86 -14.08 -10.78
C SER A 285 11.60 -14.80 -11.89
N GLU A 286 11.83 -14.12 -13.02
CA GLU A 286 12.54 -14.66 -14.17
C GLU A 286 14.02 -14.95 -13.86
N LEU A 287 14.72 -14.01 -13.22
CA LEU A 287 16.12 -14.20 -12.81
C LEU A 287 16.27 -15.40 -11.86
N LYS A 288 15.34 -15.59 -10.93
CA LYS A 288 15.33 -16.77 -10.06
C LYS A 288 15.07 -18.07 -10.83
N ALA A 289 14.16 -18.06 -11.81
CA ALA A 289 13.92 -19.21 -12.67
C ALA A 289 15.15 -19.58 -13.51
N GLN A 290 15.97 -18.59 -13.89
CA GLN A 290 17.26 -18.79 -14.57
C GLN A 290 18.38 -19.26 -13.62
N GLY A 291 18.08 -19.42 -12.32
CA GLY A 291 19.03 -19.90 -11.32
C GLY A 291 20.08 -18.87 -10.91
N CYS A 292 19.75 -17.58 -10.89
CA CYS A 292 20.63 -16.54 -10.35
C CYS A 292 20.97 -16.79 -8.88
N VAL A 293 22.13 -16.30 -8.45
CA VAL A 293 22.62 -16.43 -7.05
C VAL A 293 22.53 -15.07 -6.33
N ILE A 294 21.50 -14.29 -6.65
CA ILE A 294 21.26 -12.98 -6.06
C ILE A 294 20.38 -13.16 -4.81
N ASN A 295 20.77 -12.54 -3.69
CA ASN A 295 20.08 -12.62 -2.41
C ASN A 295 19.75 -11.24 -1.79
N SER A 296 20.02 -10.16 -2.53
CA SER A 296 19.69 -8.79 -2.16
C SER A 296 19.29 -7.99 -3.41
N TRP A 297 18.18 -7.26 -3.33
CA TRP A 297 17.56 -6.59 -4.48
C TRP A 297 17.33 -5.12 -4.17
N GLY A 298 17.91 -4.23 -4.96
CA GLY A 298 17.67 -2.80 -4.92
C GLY A 298 16.60 -2.41 -5.94
N VAL A 299 15.36 -2.20 -5.51
CA VAL A 299 14.24 -1.90 -6.40
C VAL A 299 13.91 -0.42 -6.35
N GLY A 300 13.93 0.22 -7.51
CA GLY A 300 13.80 1.68 -7.61
C GLY A 300 12.56 2.12 -8.40
N THR A 301 12.75 2.45 -9.68
CA THR A 301 11.76 3.08 -10.56
C THR A 301 10.43 2.34 -10.57
N ASN A 302 10.46 1.05 -10.84
CA ASN A 302 9.24 0.25 -11.03
C ASN A 302 8.40 0.10 -9.75
N LEU A 303 9.04 0.19 -8.58
CA LEU A 303 8.36 0.21 -7.29
C LEU A 303 7.72 1.57 -7.03
N ILE A 304 8.54 2.66 -7.00
CA ILE A 304 8.10 3.97 -6.51
C ILE A 304 7.10 4.66 -7.44
N THR A 305 7.06 4.26 -8.70
CA THR A 305 6.10 4.74 -9.71
C THR A 305 4.89 3.82 -9.86
N ALA A 306 4.82 2.72 -9.11
CA ALA A 306 3.81 1.67 -9.29
C ALA A 306 3.66 1.28 -10.77
N LYS A 307 4.78 1.03 -11.47
CA LYS A 307 4.78 0.71 -12.91
C LYS A 307 3.71 -0.34 -13.22
N ASP A 308 3.04 -0.20 -14.35
CA ASP A 308 1.93 -1.01 -14.87
C ASP A 308 0.55 -0.76 -14.21
N SER A 309 0.48 0.08 -13.18
CA SER A 309 -0.79 0.51 -12.57
C SER A 309 -0.67 1.95 -12.05
N PRO A 310 -0.83 2.97 -12.91
CA PRO A 310 -0.51 4.36 -12.57
C PRO A 310 -1.43 4.96 -11.49
N SER A 311 -2.60 4.33 -11.24
CA SER A 311 -3.52 4.76 -10.20
C SER A 311 -4.34 3.59 -9.67
N LEU A 312 -4.65 3.60 -8.37
CA LEU A 312 -5.71 2.76 -7.81
C LEU A 312 -7.07 3.39 -8.14
N GLY A 313 -7.98 2.60 -8.71
CA GLY A 313 -9.34 3.06 -9.05
C GLY A 313 -10.23 3.29 -7.83
N GLY A 314 -9.69 3.95 -6.80
CA GLY A 314 -10.41 4.29 -5.57
C GLY A 314 -11.45 5.37 -5.82
N VAL A 315 -12.60 5.23 -5.16
CA VAL A 315 -13.74 6.14 -5.24
C VAL A 315 -14.26 6.46 -3.85
N PHE A 316 -14.89 7.64 -3.72
CA PHE A 316 -15.56 8.08 -2.50
C PHE A 316 -17.00 8.43 -2.89
N LYS A 317 -17.98 7.76 -2.28
CA LYS A 317 -19.38 7.85 -2.72
C LYS A 317 -20.31 8.10 -1.57
N LEU A 318 -21.22 9.08 -1.76
CA LEU A 318 -22.36 9.31 -0.88
C LEU A 318 -23.24 8.06 -0.89
N VAL A 319 -23.48 7.47 0.29
CA VAL A 319 -24.26 6.24 0.46
C VAL A 319 -25.47 6.42 1.38
N GLY A 320 -25.56 7.56 2.03
CA GLY A 320 -26.70 7.97 2.85
C GLY A 320 -26.54 9.37 3.39
N GLN A 321 -27.64 9.94 3.84
CA GLN A 321 -27.69 11.23 4.55
C GLN A 321 -28.81 11.20 5.59
N TYR A 322 -28.81 12.17 6.48
CA TYR A 322 -29.88 12.33 7.46
C TYR A 322 -30.77 13.50 7.06
N ASP A 323 -32.04 13.23 6.78
CA ASP A 323 -33.07 14.21 6.49
C ASP A 323 -34.04 14.23 7.71
N ASP A 324 -34.16 15.36 8.38
CA ASP A 324 -34.98 15.51 9.61
C ASP A 324 -34.69 14.43 10.67
N GLY A 325 -33.41 14.13 10.84
CA GLY A 325 -32.93 13.12 11.81
C GLY A 325 -33.16 11.67 11.38
N LYS A 326 -33.74 11.41 10.21
CA LYS A 326 -33.95 10.06 9.66
C LYS A 326 -32.87 9.74 8.63
N PHE A 327 -32.28 8.56 8.73
CA PHE A 327 -31.31 8.08 7.75
C PHE A 327 -32.02 7.74 6.41
N VAL A 328 -31.58 8.38 5.34
CA VAL A 328 -32.05 8.18 3.98
C VAL A 328 -30.90 7.58 3.15
N PRO A 329 -30.97 6.31 2.73
CA PRO A 329 -29.95 5.70 1.90
C PRO A 329 -29.87 6.38 0.54
N LYS A 330 -28.66 6.55 0.00
CA LYS A 330 -28.41 7.16 -1.31
C LYS A 330 -27.64 6.21 -2.21
N ILE A 331 -27.98 6.22 -3.48
CA ILE A 331 -27.34 5.38 -4.49
C ILE A 331 -26.98 6.21 -5.72
N LYS A 332 -25.78 5.96 -6.26
CA LYS A 332 -25.44 6.47 -7.58
C LYS A 332 -25.81 5.44 -8.64
N MET A 333 -26.72 5.79 -9.52
CA MET A 333 -27.06 4.98 -10.69
C MET A 333 -26.05 5.19 -11.83
N SER A 334 -25.90 4.20 -12.70
CA SER A 334 -25.02 4.25 -13.87
C SER A 334 -25.39 3.14 -14.84
N ASP A 335 -25.22 3.40 -16.14
CA ASP A 335 -25.36 2.39 -17.20
C ASP A 335 -24.34 1.25 -17.03
N ASN A 336 -23.20 1.55 -16.42
CA ASN A 336 -22.22 0.53 -16.02
C ASN A 336 -22.56 0.01 -14.62
N VAL A 337 -23.02 -1.23 -14.53
CA VAL A 337 -23.45 -1.90 -13.28
C VAL A 337 -22.37 -1.86 -12.20
N GLU A 338 -21.08 -1.96 -12.55
CA GLU A 338 -19.96 -1.91 -11.61
C GLU A 338 -19.77 -0.52 -10.97
N LYS A 339 -20.36 0.52 -11.56
CA LYS A 339 -20.32 1.89 -11.03
C LYS A 339 -21.51 2.23 -10.13
N ILE A 340 -22.49 1.34 -10.00
CA ILE A 340 -23.61 1.51 -9.09
C ILE A 340 -23.11 1.29 -7.66
N SER A 341 -23.29 2.29 -6.80
CA SER A 341 -22.85 2.21 -5.40
C SER A 341 -23.77 1.32 -4.55
N ASN A 342 -23.30 0.87 -3.41
CA ASN A 342 -24.12 0.20 -2.41
C ASN A 342 -24.59 1.23 -1.37
N PRO A 343 -25.92 1.38 -1.13
CA PRO A 343 -26.46 2.35 -0.17
C PRO A 343 -26.31 1.87 1.27
N GLY A 344 -26.44 2.79 2.24
CA GLY A 344 -26.54 2.46 3.66
C GLY A 344 -25.23 2.52 4.41
N LEU A 345 -25.32 2.48 5.76
CA LEU A 345 -24.19 2.35 6.68
C LEU A 345 -23.65 0.93 6.60
N LYS A 346 -22.40 0.76 6.20
CA LYS A 346 -21.84 -0.56 5.93
C LYS A 346 -20.61 -0.89 6.76
N ASN A 347 -20.38 -2.17 6.93
CA ASN A 347 -19.12 -2.75 7.41
C ASN A 347 -18.76 -3.96 6.54
N VAL A 348 -17.58 -4.50 6.72
CA VAL A 348 -17.11 -5.73 6.08
C VAL A 348 -16.85 -6.77 7.17
N LEU A 349 -17.42 -7.94 7.01
CA LEU A 349 -17.15 -9.11 7.85
C LEU A 349 -16.28 -10.10 7.06
N ARG A 350 -15.09 -10.35 7.56
CA ARG A 350 -14.15 -11.32 7.00
C ARG A 350 -14.33 -12.69 7.65
N ILE A 351 -14.44 -13.70 6.81
CA ILE A 351 -14.66 -15.08 7.21
C ILE A 351 -13.34 -15.85 7.13
N TYR A 352 -12.92 -16.41 8.23
CA TYR A 352 -11.72 -17.24 8.31
C TYR A 352 -12.09 -18.69 8.65
N ASP A 353 -11.38 -19.62 8.09
CA ASP A 353 -11.41 -21.02 8.50
C ASP A 353 -10.78 -21.18 9.89
N LYS A 354 -11.46 -21.87 10.81
CA LYS A 354 -10.97 -22.05 12.19
C LYS A 354 -9.76 -22.97 12.28
N GLU A 355 -9.68 -23.98 11.42
CA GLU A 355 -8.61 -24.97 11.44
C GLU A 355 -7.32 -24.42 10.83
N THR A 356 -7.42 -23.81 9.65
CA THR A 356 -6.25 -23.34 8.88
C THR A 356 -5.92 -21.88 9.11
N GLY A 357 -6.82 -21.08 9.67
CA GLY A 357 -6.70 -19.62 9.77
C GLY A 357 -6.79 -18.89 8.43
N LYS A 358 -7.09 -19.59 7.32
CA LYS A 358 -7.13 -18.99 5.99
C LYS A 358 -8.43 -18.24 5.74
N MET A 359 -8.36 -17.18 4.93
CA MET A 359 -9.53 -16.43 4.45
C MET A 359 -10.39 -17.30 3.55
N LYS A 360 -11.70 -17.23 3.72
CA LYS A 360 -12.70 -17.92 2.88
C LYS A 360 -13.53 -16.96 2.05
N ALA A 361 -13.92 -15.83 2.62
CA ALA A 361 -14.77 -14.81 1.97
C ALA A 361 -14.81 -13.54 2.77
N ASP A 362 -15.27 -12.44 2.12
CA ASP A 362 -15.69 -11.20 2.77
C ASP A 362 -17.16 -10.90 2.46
N ILE A 363 -17.91 -10.42 3.46
CA ILE A 363 -19.31 -10.08 3.34
C ILE A 363 -19.51 -8.61 3.72
N ILE A 364 -20.00 -7.83 2.77
CA ILE A 364 -20.38 -6.44 2.99
C ILE A 364 -21.77 -6.45 3.64
N ILE A 365 -21.88 -5.92 4.84
CA ILE A 365 -23.09 -5.92 5.66
C ILE A 365 -23.57 -4.48 5.91
N LEU A 366 -24.84 -4.34 6.29
CA LEU A 366 -25.31 -3.12 6.95
C LEU A 366 -24.86 -3.10 8.42
N GLU A 367 -24.62 -1.91 8.95
CA GLU A 367 -24.25 -1.75 10.36
C GLU A 367 -25.37 -2.34 11.24
N GLY A 368 -24.98 -3.05 12.30
CA GLY A 368 -25.90 -3.80 13.16
C GLY A 368 -26.23 -5.23 12.70
N GLU A 369 -25.80 -5.63 11.50
CA GLU A 369 -25.87 -7.05 11.13
C GLU A 369 -24.71 -7.83 11.77
N SER A 370 -24.98 -9.10 12.07
CA SER A 370 -23.97 -10.07 12.54
C SER A 370 -24.20 -11.42 11.91
N ILE A 371 -23.16 -12.24 11.88
CA ILE A 371 -23.22 -13.63 11.41
C ILE A 371 -23.07 -14.53 12.63
N ASP A 372 -24.00 -15.47 12.81
CA ASP A 372 -23.94 -16.50 13.84
C ASP A 372 -23.00 -17.62 13.38
N GLU A 373 -21.80 -17.67 13.97
CA GLU A 373 -20.77 -18.64 13.62
C GLU A 373 -21.17 -20.11 13.84
N SER A 374 -22.23 -20.38 14.62
CA SER A 374 -22.73 -21.73 14.86
C SER A 374 -23.58 -22.29 13.72
N LYS A 375 -24.03 -21.44 12.80
CA LYS A 375 -24.91 -21.79 11.68
C LYS A 375 -24.15 -21.89 10.37
N ASP A 376 -24.71 -22.66 9.45
CA ASP A 376 -24.22 -22.74 8.08
C ASP A 376 -24.29 -21.37 7.40
N LEU A 377 -23.22 -20.97 6.73
CA LEU A 377 -23.10 -19.71 6.00
C LEU A 377 -23.15 -19.98 4.49
N LEU A 378 -24.23 -19.56 3.85
CA LEU A 378 -24.35 -19.61 2.40
C LEU A 378 -23.63 -18.41 1.77
N LEU A 379 -22.66 -18.70 0.93
CA LEU A 379 -22.03 -17.73 0.02
C LEU A 379 -22.68 -17.87 -1.35
N GLN A 380 -23.08 -16.73 -1.93
CA GLN A 380 -23.62 -16.67 -3.29
C GLN A 380 -22.95 -15.54 -4.06
N SER A 381 -22.38 -15.86 -5.22
CA SER A 381 -21.65 -14.87 -6.00
C SER A 381 -22.55 -13.80 -6.57
N ASP A 382 -22.26 -12.53 -6.30
CA ASP A 382 -22.97 -11.39 -6.90
C ASP A 382 -22.75 -11.29 -8.41
N LYS A 383 -21.61 -11.76 -8.92
CA LYS A 383 -21.26 -11.76 -10.35
C LYS A 383 -21.84 -12.96 -11.10
N ALA A 384 -22.02 -14.09 -10.40
CA ALA A 384 -22.47 -15.37 -10.98
C ALA A 384 -23.44 -16.05 -10.00
N PRO A 385 -24.72 -15.68 -9.98
CA PRO A 385 -25.70 -16.12 -8.99
C PRO A 385 -25.91 -17.65 -8.91
N TRP A 386 -25.51 -18.38 -9.96
CA TRP A 386 -25.53 -19.84 -9.98
C TRP A 386 -24.35 -20.48 -9.23
N ARG A 387 -23.30 -19.70 -8.89
CA ARG A 387 -22.20 -20.17 -8.06
C ARG A 387 -22.53 -19.91 -6.60
N SER A 388 -22.65 -20.98 -5.84
CA SER A 388 -22.85 -20.90 -4.40
C SER A 388 -21.91 -21.87 -3.67
N ARG A 389 -21.64 -21.57 -2.41
CA ARG A 389 -20.85 -22.40 -1.51
C ARG A 389 -21.38 -22.27 -0.09
N THR A 390 -21.56 -23.38 0.60
CA THR A 390 -21.91 -23.38 2.02
C THR A 390 -20.66 -23.64 2.87
N ILE A 391 -20.46 -22.80 3.88
CA ILE A 391 -19.44 -23.01 4.93
C ILE A 391 -20.19 -23.55 6.16
N PRO A 392 -19.86 -24.77 6.64
CA PRO A 392 -20.56 -25.38 7.78
C PRO A 392 -20.40 -24.54 9.04
N GLY A 393 -21.47 -24.45 9.84
CA GLY A 393 -21.46 -23.82 11.14
C GLY A 393 -20.41 -24.39 12.07
N GLY A 394 -19.83 -23.55 12.92
CA GLY A 394 -18.75 -23.93 13.85
C GLY A 394 -17.36 -24.05 13.24
N THR A 395 -17.21 -24.12 11.88
CA THR A 395 -15.92 -24.29 11.20
C THR A 395 -15.24 -22.99 10.83
N TYR A 396 -15.88 -21.85 11.02
CA TYR A 396 -15.36 -20.53 10.66
C TYR A 396 -15.46 -19.55 11.82
N ARG A 397 -14.65 -18.49 11.78
CA ARG A 397 -14.74 -17.30 12.62
C ARG A 397 -14.97 -16.08 11.79
N VAL A 398 -15.59 -15.06 12.40
CA VAL A 398 -15.91 -13.78 11.76
C VAL A 398 -15.11 -12.66 12.40
N GLN A 399 -14.60 -11.76 11.57
CA GLN A 399 -13.92 -10.55 12.01
C GLN A 399 -14.51 -9.32 11.32
N LYS A 400 -14.84 -8.30 12.12
CA LYS A 400 -15.25 -6.98 11.63
C LYS A 400 -14.01 -6.22 11.18
N MET A 401 -14.03 -5.67 9.96
CA MET A 401 -12.83 -5.09 9.35
C MET A 401 -12.70 -3.59 9.56
N LEU A 402 -13.80 -2.83 9.61
CA LEU A 402 -13.75 -1.40 9.90
C LEU A 402 -13.72 -1.17 11.40
N ILE A 403 -12.70 -0.46 11.85
CA ILE A 403 -12.54 -0.04 13.26
C ILE A 403 -12.68 1.48 13.37
N PRO A 404 -13.08 2.03 14.54
CA PRO A 404 -13.17 3.48 14.73
C PRO A 404 -11.78 4.11 14.71
N ILE A 405 -11.65 5.19 13.94
CA ILE A 405 -10.42 5.99 13.84
C ILE A 405 -10.65 7.36 14.48
N PHE A 406 -11.70 8.07 14.07
CA PHE A 406 -12.18 9.30 14.69
C PHE A 406 -13.61 9.09 15.16
N GLN A 407 -13.96 9.67 16.30
CA GLN A 407 -15.34 9.76 16.80
C GLN A 407 -15.60 11.19 17.28
N LYS A 408 -16.62 11.83 16.72
CA LYS A 408 -16.99 13.23 17.00
C LYS A 408 -15.80 14.18 16.83
N GLY A 409 -14.98 13.98 15.80
CA GLY A 409 -13.77 14.75 15.52
C GLY A 409 -12.54 14.38 16.34
N GLU A 410 -12.67 13.55 17.36
CA GLU A 410 -11.55 13.14 18.21
C GLU A 410 -10.90 11.84 17.71
N LEU A 411 -9.57 11.81 17.69
CA LEU A 411 -8.80 10.61 17.33
C LEU A 411 -8.90 9.58 18.46
N VAL A 412 -9.58 8.47 18.21
CA VAL A 412 -9.75 7.35 19.17
C VAL A 412 -8.87 6.15 18.85
N TYR A 413 -8.24 6.12 17.67
CA TYR A 413 -7.36 5.05 17.22
C TYR A 413 -5.96 5.21 17.79
N GLN A 414 -5.49 4.20 18.51
CA GLN A 414 -4.08 4.13 18.89
C GLN A 414 -3.25 3.69 17.69
N LYS A 415 -2.47 4.62 17.13
CA LYS A 415 -1.61 4.34 15.98
C LYS A 415 -0.54 3.30 16.34
N PRO A 416 -0.49 2.13 15.67
CA PRO A 416 0.61 1.18 15.85
C PRO A 416 1.90 1.74 15.24
N ASP A 417 3.04 1.25 15.69
CA ASP A 417 4.31 1.57 15.04
C ASP A 417 4.44 0.85 13.67
N LEU A 418 5.41 1.30 12.86
CA LEU A 418 5.60 0.74 11.52
C LEU A 418 5.94 -0.77 11.55
N LYS A 419 6.64 -1.25 12.57
CA LYS A 419 6.99 -2.68 12.71
C LYS A 419 5.77 -3.53 13.00
N GLU A 420 4.86 -3.01 13.84
CA GLU A 420 3.57 -3.65 14.13
C GLU A 420 2.71 -3.73 12.87
N ILE A 421 2.68 -2.65 12.06
CA ILE A 421 1.96 -2.62 10.78
C ILE A 421 2.55 -3.64 9.80
N MET A 422 3.88 -3.71 9.68
CA MET A 422 4.57 -4.68 8.84
C MET A 422 4.25 -6.13 9.26
N ALA A 423 4.31 -6.41 10.57
CA ALA A 423 3.98 -7.73 11.10
C ALA A 423 2.51 -8.10 10.83
N TYR A 424 1.60 -7.14 10.99
CA TYR A 424 0.19 -7.34 10.67
C TYR A 424 -0.02 -7.60 9.17
N ALA A 425 0.66 -6.85 8.29
CA ALA A 425 0.60 -7.08 6.85
C ALA A 425 1.08 -8.51 6.48
N ASP A 426 2.16 -8.98 7.09
CA ASP A 426 2.65 -10.34 6.89
C ASP A 426 1.65 -11.40 7.38
N GLN A 427 1.01 -11.18 8.53
CA GLN A 427 -0.06 -12.04 9.02
C GLN A 427 -1.25 -12.07 8.05
N GLN A 428 -1.68 -10.92 7.53
CA GLN A 428 -2.77 -10.84 6.55
C GLN A 428 -2.45 -11.66 5.28
N ILE A 429 -1.25 -11.53 4.74
CA ILE A 429 -0.81 -12.31 3.58
C ILE A 429 -0.79 -13.81 3.89
N GLN A 430 -0.36 -14.21 5.08
CA GLN A 430 -0.36 -15.62 5.49
C GLN A 430 -1.76 -16.22 5.57
N THR A 431 -2.81 -15.41 5.70
CA THR A 431 -4.19 -15.90 5.67
C THR A 431 -4.71 -16.17 4.26
N LEU A 432 -4.03 -15.69 3.22
CA LEU A 432 -4.39 -16.00 1.83
C LEU A 432 -3.91 -17.41 1.43
N TRP A 433 -4.68 -18.04 0.55
CA TRP A 433 -4.23 -19.23 -0.15
C TRP A 433 -3.22 -18.87 -1.24
N PRO A 434 -2.30 -19.77 -1.63
CA PRO A 434 -1.27 -19.48 -2.63
C PRO A 434 -1.82 -18.98 -3.98
N GLU A 435 -3.03 -19.43 -4.34
CA GLU A 435 -3.71 -19.07 -5.59
C GLU A 435 -3.98 -17.57 -5.71
N TYR A 436 -4.26 -16.89 -4.60
CA TYR A 436 -4.49 -15.44 -4.56
C TYR A 436 -3.19 -14.63 -4.68
N LEU A 437 -2.05 -15.26 -4.38
CA LEU A 437 -0.72 -14.60 -4.39
C LEU A 437 -0.03 -14.69 -5.75
N ARG A 438 -0.58 -15.41 -6.72
CA ARG A 438 -0.01 -15.53 -8.06
C ARG A 438 0.16 -14.16 -8.72
N LEU A 439 1.28 -13.97 -9.42
CA LEU A 439 1.51 -12.76 -10.21
C LEU A 439 0.63 -12.73 -11.46
N VAL A 440 0.39 -13.90 -12.05
CA VAL A 440 -0.38 -14.08 -13.28
C VAL A 440 -1.56 -14.98 -12.98
N ASN A 441 -2.74 -14.57 -13.44
CA ASN A 441 -4.00 -15.29 -13.25
C ASN A 441 -4.26 -15.72 -11.79
N PRO A 442 -4.25 -14.78 -10.82
CA PRO A 442 -4.59 -15.08 -9.45
C PRO A 442 -6.09 -15.44 -9.33
N GLU A 443 -6.42 -16.25 -8.31
CA GLU A 443 -7.82 -16.47 -7.95
C GLU A 443 -8.45 -15.18 -7.39
N GLU A 444 -9.75 -14.97 -7.63
CA GLU A 444 -10.52 -13.86 -7.07
C GLU A 444 -11.12 -14.26 -5.73
N MET A 445 -10.93 -13.40 -4.71
CA MET A 445 -11.57 -13.59 -3.40
C MET A 445 -13.09 -13.47 -3.52
N TRP A 446 -13.78 -14.31 -2.79
CA TRP A 446 -15.22 -14.26 -2.70
C TRP A 446 -15.66 -13.07 -1.85
N VAL A 447 -16.18 -12.03 -2.51
CA VAL A 447 -16.76 -10.84 -1.86
C VAL A 447 -18.21 -10.75 -2.28
N GLN A 448 -19.13 -10.70 -1.30
CA GLN A 448 -20.57 -10.59 -1.55
C GLN A 448 -21.23 -9.58 -0.62
N ARG A 449 -22.44 -9.17 -0.97
CA ARG A 449 -23.32 -8.40 -0.09
C ARG A 449 -24.15 -9.34 0.79
N SER A 450 -24.50 -8.88 2.00
CA SER A 450 -25.54 -9.55 2.78
C SER A 450 -26.90 -9.50 2.07
N THR A 451 -27.78 -10.39 2.43
CA THR A 451 -29.16 -10.40 1.89
C THR A 451 -29.89 -9.10 2.18
N LYS A 452 -29.69 -8.51 3.38
CA LYS A 452 -30.31 -7.23 3.75
C LYS A 452 -29.76 -6.08 2.94
N LEU A 453 -28.44 -6.01 2.72
CA LEU A 453 -27.84 -4.98 1.90
C LEU A 453 -28.28 -5.12 0.43
N SER A 454 -28.38 -6.33 -0.10
CA SER A 454 -28.89 -6.57 -1.46
C SER A 454 -30.33 -6.12 -1.59
N ALA A 455 -31.22 -6.48 -0.64
CA ALA A 455 -32.60 -6.05 -0.63
C ALA A 455 -32.75 -4.51 -0.53
N LEU A 456 -31.91 -3.85 0.32
CA LEU A 456 -31.90 -2.40 0.42
C LEU A 456 -31.48 -1.76 -0.90
N ARG A 457 -30.44 -2.28 -1.54
CA ARG A 457 -29.93 -1.79 -2.82
C ARG A 457 -31.00 -1.89 -3.91
N ASP A 458 -31.65 -3.03 -4.02
CA ASP A 458 -32.67 -3.27 -5.02
C ASP A 458 -33.91 -2.38 -4.80
N LYS A 459 -34.29 -2.17 -3.53
CA LYS A 459 -35.36 -1.23 -3.15
C LYS A 459 -35.04 0.20 -3.61
N VAL A 460 -33.87 0.72 -3.21
CA VAL A 460 -33.47 2.10 -3.53
C VAL A 460 -33.29 2.29 -5.03
N LEU A 461 -32.73 1.30 -5.75
CA LEU A 461 -32.64 1.34 -7.22
C LEU A 461 -34.03 1.44 -7.87
N LYS A 462 -35.00 0.66 -7.38
CA LYS A 462 -36.35 0.69 -7.90
C LYS A 462 -37.07 2.04 -7.64
N GLU A 463 -36.89 2.57 -6.42
CA GLU A 463 -37.46 3.87 -6.04
C GLU A 463 -36.86 5.00 -6.88
N GLU A 464 -35.54 5.07 -7.03
CA GLU A 464 -34.91 6.12 -7.85
C GLU A 464 -35.23 5.95 -9.35
N SER A 465 -35.25 4.71 -9.86
CA SER A 465 -35.61 4.50 -11.28
C SER A 465 -37.05 4.91 -11.62
N ALA A 466 -37.99 4.78 -10.68
CA ALA A 466 -39.36 5.20 -10.88
C ALA A 466 -39.55 6.73 -11.08
N HIS A 467 -38.52 7.53 -10.72
CA HIS A 467 -38.52 8.97 -10.98
C HIS A 467 -38.10 9.35 -12.41
N PHE A 468 -37.55 8.39 -13.19
CA PHE A 468 -37.01 8.65 -14.53
C PHE A 468 -37.80 7.94 -15.66
N PHE A 469 -38.66 7.01 -15.31
CA PHE A 469 -39.52 6.26 -16.23
C PHE A 469 -40.98 6.27 -15.74
#